data_ae07033f3562d0f89370b9b374482aba
#
_entry.id   ae07033f3562d0f89370b9b374482aba
#
_cell.length_a   1.000
_cell.length_b   1.000
_cell.length_c   1.000
_cell.angle_alpha   90.00
_cell.angle_beta   90.00
_cell.angle_gamma   90.00
#
_symmetry.space_group_name_H-M   'P 1'
#
loop_
_entity.id
_entity.type
_entity.pdbx_description
1 polymer ?
#
loop_
_entity_poly.entity_id
_entity_poly.type
_entity_poly.pdbx_seq_one_letter_code
_entity_poly.pdbx_strand_id
1 'polypeptide(L)'
;MHYLQFYLNKQQILKKTNMFQSTKLFDGYSCVFRQWKAEGTHCRFLHGYGVSFRVWFEGELDERNWVWDFGGMKRAKGTIDGMNPKAWMDYMFDHTTIIAEDDPGIGGFKTMDSLGIIQLRIIPSTGAEQFAKYIFEKLNTFIQEETSGRVKISRVEFMEHAKNTAIYEN
;
A
#
# COMPACT_ATOMS: atom_id res chain seq x y z
N MET A 1 -14.45 16.63 49.98
CA MET A 1 -14.41 16.89 48.52
C MET A 1 -13.09 16.55 47.84
N HIS A 2 -11.94 16.45 48.54
CA HIS A 2 -10.63 16.15 47.93
C HIS A 2 -10.38 14.66 47.57
N TYR A 3 -11.10 13.70 48.19
CA TYR A 3 -10.91 12.27 47.97
C TYR A 3 -11.50 11.77 46.64
N LEU A 4 -12.63 12.35 46.17
CA LEU A 4 -13.22 11.96 44.88
C LEU A 4 -12.39 12.40 43.69
N GLN A 5 -11.75 13.55 43.78
CA GLN A 5 -10.89 14.08 42.73
C GLN A 5 -9.62 13.21 42.52
N PHE A 6 -9.12 12.61 43.61
CA PHE A 6 -7.96 11.70 43.56
C PHE A 6 -8.31 10.33 42.98
N TYR A 7 -9.54 9.87 43.15
CA TYR A 7 -10.03 8.61 42.57
C TYR A 7 -10.34 8.75 41.08
N LEU A 8 -10.84 9.89 40.62
CA LEU A 8 -11.10 10.18 39.22
C LEU A 8 -9.80 10.38 38.44
N ASN A 9 -8.75 10.96 39.06
CA ASN A 9 -7.43 11.08 38.44
C ASN A 9 -6.66 9.75 38.34
N LYS A 10 -6.97 8.77 39.18
CA LYS A 10 -6.36 7.42 39.07
C LYS A 10 -6.98 6.56 37.97
N GLN A 11 -8.17 6.87 37.48
CA GLN A 11 -8.76 6.16 36.32
C GLN A 11 -8.31 6.73 34.99
N GLN A 12 -7.62 7.87 34.96
CA GLN A 12 -6.82 8.35 33.82
C GLN A 12 -5.37 7.83 33.83
N ILE A 13 -5.06 6.77 34.56
CA ILE A 13 -3.87 5.99 34.28
C ILE A 13 -4.09 5.43 32.88
N LEU A 14 -3.49 6.12 31.91
CA LEU A 14 -3.29 5.71 30.54
C LEU A 14 -3.34 4.18 30.45
N LYS A 15 -4.47 3.63 29.98
CA LYS A 15 -4.49 2.27 29.46
C LYS A 15 -3.38 2.26 28.42
N LYS A 16 -2.23 1.73 28.78
CA LYS A 16 -1.18 1.47 27.80
C LYS A 16 -1.77 0.45 26.85
N THR A 17 -2.39 0.96 25.79
CA THR A 17 -3.00 0.10 24.79
C THR A 17 -1.85 -0.65 24.14
N ASN A 18 -1.90 -1.97 24.26
CA ASN A 18 -0.89 -2.82 23.63
C ASN A 18 -1.12 -2.78 22.13
N MET A 19 -0.17 -2.16 21.42
CA MET A 19 -0.17 -2.14 19.97
C MET A 19 0.50 -3.41 19.45
N PHE A 20 -0.15 -4.08 18.54
CA PHE A 20 0.34 -5.28 17.87
C PHE A 20 0.56 -4.97 16.40
N GLN A 21 1.48 -5.71 15.80
CA GLN A 21 1.68 -5.70 14.35
C GLN A 21 1.43 -7.08 13.77
N SER A 22 0.77 -7.12 12.64
CA SER A 22 0.68 -8.30 11.78
C SER A 22 1.08 -7.93 10.37
N THR A 23 1.64 -8.88 9.62
CA THR A 23 2.12 -8.59 8.26
C THR A 23 1.50 -9.53 7.26
N LYS A 24 1.32 -9.02 6.04
CA LYS A 24 0.91 -9.83 4.90
C LYS A 24 1.82 -9.56 3.71
N LEU A 25 2.34 -10.63 3.13
CA LEU A 25 3.05 -10.59 1.85
C LEU A 25 2.04 -10.75 0.71
N PHE A 26 2.20 -9.91 -0.29
CA PHE A 26 1.53 -9.98 -1.57
C PHE A 26 2.59 -10.23 -2.63
N ASP A 27 2.46 -11.28 -3.39
CA ASP A 27 3.44 -11.74 -4.37
C ASP A 27 2.75 -12.26 -5.64
N GLY A 28 3.57 -12.60 -6.63
CA GLY A 28 3.11 -13.13 -7.90
C GLY A 28 2.63 -12.06 -8.89
N TYR A 29 2.93 -10.79 -8.65
CA TYR A 29 2.61 -9.71 -9.58
C TYR A 29 3.70 -9.53 -10.63
N SER A 30 3.31 -9.13 -11.82
CA SER A 30 4.21 -8.83 -12.93
C SER A 30 3.87 -7.47 -13.51
N CYS A 31 4.76 -6.50 -13.38
CA CYS A 31 4.57 -5.20 -13.99
C CYS A 31 5.84 -4.68 -14.64
N VAL A 32 5.67 -3.77 -15.59
CA VAL A 32 6.76 -3.00 -16.20
C VAL A 32 6.57 -1.53 -15.89
N PHE A 33 7.67 -0.83 -15.70
CA PHE A 33 7.70 0.61 -15.45
C PHE A 33 9.02 1.22 -15.87
N ARG A 34 9.12 2.54 -15.84
CA ARG A 34 10.38 3.26 -15.97
C ARG A 34 10.43 4.46 -15.05
N GLN A 35 11.63 4.84 -14.67
CA GLN A 35 11.91 6.09 -13.97
C GLN A 35 12.51 7.07 -14.98
N TRP A 36 11.67 7.78 -15.72
CA TRP A 36 12.09 8.57 -16.88
C TRP A 36 13.10 9.68 -16.53
N LYS A 37 13.11 10.16 -15.27
CA LYS A 37 14.07 11.14 -14.74
C LYS A 37 15.45 10.54 -14.40
N ALA A 38 15.61 9.21 -14.43
CA ALA A 38 16.85 8.54 -14.07
C ALA A 38 17.84 8.57 -15.26
N GLU A 39 18.25 9.78 -15.67
CA GLU A 39 19.21 9.96 -16.75
C GLU A 39 20.54 9.26 -16.45
N GLY A 40 21.13 8.66 -17.47
CA GLY A 40 22.41 7.95 -17.34
C GLY A 40 22.32 6.55 -16.73
N THR A 41 21.12 6.08 -16.36
CA THR A 41 20.90 4.72 -15.84
C THR A 41 19.95 3.91 -16.72
N HIS A 42 20.00 2.57 -16.57
CA HIS A 42 19.06 1.68 -17.27
C HIS A 42 17.61 1.85 -16.79
N CYS A 43 17.38 2.40 -15.60
CA CYS A 43 16.05 2.61 -15.03
C CYS A 43 15.19 3.60 -15.84
N ARG A 44 15.79 4.43 -16.69
CA ARG A 44 15.07 5.31 -17.61
C ARG A 44 14.30 4.56 -18.69
N PHE A 45 14.71 3.35 -19.02
CA PHE A 45 14.07 2.53 -20.03
C PHE A 45 12.96 1.69 -19.42
N LEU A 46 11.95 1.34 -20.20
CA LEU A 46 10.90 0.44 -19.77
C LEU A 46 11.48 -0.94 -19.47
N HIS A 47 11.27 -1.43 -18.26
CA HIS A 47 11.75 -2.73 -17.82
C HIS A 47 10.77 -3.35 -16.83
N GLY A 48 10.79 -4.66 -16.68
CA GLY A 48 9.80 -5.40 -15.89
C GLY A 48 10.43 -6.22 -14.78
N TYR A 49 9.62 -6.40 -13.73
CA TYR A 49 9.95 -7.24 -12.59
C TYR A 49 8.78 -8.13 -12.18
N GLY A 50 9.12 -9.26 -11.56
CA GLY A 50 8.18 -10.00 -10.73
C GLY A 50 8.15 -9.36 -9.35
N VAL A 51 7.23 -8.41 -9.15
CA VAL A 51 7.19 -7.63 -7.91
C VAL A 51 6.42 -8.31 -6.81
N SER A 52 6.78 -7.98 -5.58
CA SER A 52 6.04 -8.34 -4.38
C SER A 52 6.10 -7.20 -3.37
N PHE A 53 5.17 -7.19 -2.42
CA PHE A 53 5.20 -6.21 -1.34
C PHE A 53 4.64 -6.76 -0.04
N ARG A 54 5.25 -6.35 1.06
CA ARG A 54 4.82 -6.68 2.41
C ARG A 54 4.23 -5.47 3.08
N VAL A 55 3.09 -5.67 3.72
CA VAL A 55 2.35 -4.62 4.42
C VAL A 55 2.28 -4.95 5.90
N TRP A 56 2.57 -3.97 6.76
CA TRP A 56 2.45 -4.04 8.22
C TRP A 56 1.17 -3.32 8.66
N PHE A 57 0.32 -4.07 9.33
CA PHE A 57 -0.91 -3.61 9.96
C PHE A 57 -0.64 -3.46 11.45
N GLU A 58 -0.88 -2.29 11.99
CA GLU A 58 -0.65 -1.97 13.40
C GLU A 58 -1.94 -1.50 14.07
N GLY A 59 -2.24 -2.03 15.24
CA GLY A 59 -3.43 -1.64 15.99
C GLY A 59 -3.65 -2.48 17.25
N GLU A 60 -4.72 -2.16 17.96
CA GLU A 60 -5.21 -2.99 19.05
C GLU A 60 -5.87 -4.27 18.50
N LEU A 61 -5.90 -5.31 19.31
CA LEU A 61 -6.62 -6.54 18.96
C LEU A 61 -8.14 -6.33 19.01
N ASP A 62 -8.85 -6.98 18.11
CA ASP A 62 -10.31 -7.11 18.19
C ASP A 62 -10.73 -8.20 19.20
N GLU A 63 -12.02 -8.46 19.31
CA GLU A 63 -12.60 -9.48 20.20
C GLU A 63 -12.14 -10.91 19.87
N ARG A 64 -11.58 -11.14 18.68
CA ARG A 64 -10.99 -12.42 18.23
C ARG A 64 -9.49 -12.51 18.49
N ASN A 65 -8.89 -11.50 19.10
CA ASN A 65 -7.46 -11.31 19.28
C ASN A 65 -6.68 -11.16 17.97
N TRP A 66 -7.27 -10.45 16.98
CA TRP A 66 -6.63 -10.14 15.71
C TRP A 66 -6.40 -8.63 15.55
N VAL A 67 -5.28 -8.25 14.96
CA VAL A 67 -5.09 -6.88 14.48
C VAL A 67 -6.12 -6.59 13.39
N TRP A 68 -6.18 -7.44 12.38
CA TRP A 68 -7.18 -7.38 11.33
C TRP A 68 -7.33 -8.75 10.63
N ASP A 69 -8.55 -9.06 10.18
CA ASP A 69 -8.83 -10.25 9.38
C ASP A 69 -8.38 -10.04 7.94
N PHE A 70 -7.27 -10.66 7.53
CA PHE A 70 -6.78 -10.58 6.15
C PHE A 70 -7.75 -11.08 5.08
N GLY A 71 -8.78 -11.84 5.47
CA GLY A 71 -9.90 -12.13 4.58
C GLY A 71 -10.66 -10.89 4.13
N GLY A 72 -10.56 -9.79 4.88
CA GLY A 72 -11.08 -8.48 4.52
C GLY A 72 -10.50 -7.93 3.21
N MET A 73 -9.31 -8.36 2.78
CA MET A 73 -8.77 -7.99 1.47
C MET A 73 -9.71 -8.33 0.29
N LYS A 74 -10.55 -9.36 0.44
CA LYS A 74 -11.51 -9.81 -0.58
C LYS A 74 -12.96 -9.51 -0.21
N ARG A 75 -13.26 -9.40 1.09
CA ARG A 75 -14.63 -9.33 1.63
C ARG A 75 -14.99 -7.99 2.25
N ALA A 76 -14.05 -7.05 2.30
CA ALA A 76 -14.29 -5.73 2.85
C ALA A 76 -15.49 -5.04 2.19
N LYS A 77 -16.21 -4.24 2.97
CA LYS A 77 -17.27 -3.37 2.47
C LYS A 77 -16.72 -2.10 1.86
N GLY A 78 -15.62 -1.59 2.42
CA GLY A 78 -14.88 -0.47 1.87
C GLY A 78 -14.16 -0.83 0.57
N THR A 79 -13.81 0.19 -0.20
CA THR A 79 -13.14 0.02 -1.49
C THR A 79 -11.97 0.97 -1.65
N ILE A 80 -11.01 0.58 -2.50
CA ILE A 80 -9.96 1.44 -3.03
C ILE A 80 -10.31 1.64 -4.51
N ASP A 81 -10.57 2.88 -4.90
CA ASP A 81 -10.95 3.24 -6.28
C ASP A 81 -12.12 2.36 -6.82
N GLY A 82 -13.09 2.02 -5.95
CA GLY A 82 -14.26 1.20 -6.28
C GLY A 82 -14.04 -0.31 -6.28
N MET A 83 -12.86 -0.78 -5.97
CA MET A 83 -12.49 -2.21 -5.93
C MET A 83 -12.20 -2.66 -4.50
N ASN A 84 -12.41 -3.95 -4.18
CA ASN A 84 -11.83 -4.48 -2.93
C ASN A 84 -10.30 -4.44 -3.01
N PRO A 85 -9.59 -4.40 -1.87
CA PRO A 85 -8.13 -4.22 -1.87
C PRO A 85 -7.37 -5.24 -2.71
N LYS A 86 -7.78 -6.52 -2.70
CA LYS A 86 -7.11 -7.55 -3.52
C LYS A 86 -7.30 -7.29 -5.01
N ALA A 87 -8.52 -6.98 -5.44
CA ALA A 87 -8.81 -6.66 -6.83
C ALA A 87 -8.09 -5.38 -7.28
N TRP A 88 -7.98 -4.38 -6.39
CA TRP A 88 -7.21 -3.17 -6.66
C TRP A 88 -5.71 -3.46 -6.86
N MET A 89 -5.12 -4.33 -6.03
CA MET A 89 -3.72 -4.73 -6.19
C MET A 89 -3.49 -5.46 -7.51
N ASP A 90 -4.39 -6.39 -7.87
CA ASP A 90 -4.33 -7.12 -9.14
C ASP A 90 -4.45 -6.14 -10.31
N TYR A 91 -5.42 -5.23 -10.25
CA TYR A 91 -5.60 -4.20 -11.26
C TYR A 91 -4.36 -3.33 -11.43
N MET A 92 -3.69 -2.96 -10.33
CA MET A 92 -2.54 -2.06 -10.38
C MET A 92 -1.25 -2.74 -10.81
N PHE A 93 -0.99 -3.99 -10.36
CA PHE A 93 0.34 -4.58 -10.43
C PHE A 93 0.42 -5.89 -11.22
N ASP A 94 -0.73 -6.48 -11.62
CA ASP A 94 -0.70 -7.76 -12.33
C ASP A 94 -0.82 -7.57 -13.85
N HIS A 95 0.25 -7.93 -14.60
CA HIS A 95 0.36 -7.80 -16.06
C HIS A 95 0.13 -6.36 -16.56
N THR A 96 0.70 -5.38 -15.87
CA THR A 96 0.46 -3.96 -16.13
C THR A 96 1.71 -3.21 -16.57
N THR A 97 1.48 -2.07 -17.24
CA THR A 97 2.50 -1.05 -17.53
C THR A 97 2.19 0.19 -16.71
N ILE A 98 3.09 0.54 -15.79
CA ILE A 98 2.88 1.64 -14.83
C ILE A 98 3.78 2.81 -15.22
N ILE A 99 3.19 3.99 -15.46
CA ILE A 99 3.89 5.18 -15.93
C ILE A 99 3.57 6.37 -15.02
N ALA A 100 4.58 7.21 -14.80
CA ALA A 100 4.39 8.47 -14.08
C ALA A 100 3.51 9.44 -14.90
N GLU A 101 2.65 10.22 -14.21
CA GLU A 101 1.76 11.16 -14.88
C GLU A 101 2.49 12.28 -15.62
N ASP A 102 3.74 12.58 -15.22
CA ASP A 102 4.60 13.59 -15.84
C ASP A 102 5.62 12.98 -16.84
N ASP A 103 5.45 11.71 -17.22
CA ASP A 103 6.33 11.07 -18.20
C ASP A 103 6.15 11.69 -19.60
N PRO A 104 7.22 12.23 -20.23
CA PRO A 104 7.12 12.84 -21.56
C PRO A 104 6.68 11.85 -22.66
N GLY A 105 6.83 10.55 -22.43
CA GLY A 105 6.40 9.47 -23.35
C GLY A 105 4.95 9.04 -23.17
N ILE A 106 4.19 9.63 -22.27
CA ILE A 106 2.83 9.20 -21.89
C ILE A 106 1.87 9.05 -23.09
N GLY A 107 2.01 9.89 -24.10
CA GLY A 107 1.21 9.81 -25.34
C GLY A 107 1.40 8.49 -26.08
N GLY A 108 2.65 8.00 -26.19
CA GLY A 108 2.96 6.71 -26.80
C GLY A 108 2.38 5.54 -26.01
N PHE A 109 2.45 5.59 -24.68
CA PHE A 109 1.87 4.55 -23.82
C PHE A 109 0.33 4.52 -23.92
N LYS A 110 -0.33 5.66 -23.97
CA LYS A 110 -1.78 5.73 -24.21
C LYS A 110 -2.18 5.14 -25.56
N THR A 111 -1.36 5.35 -26.60
CA THR A 111 -1.59 4.74 -27.90
C THR A 111 -1.48 3.22 -27.83
N MET A 112 -0.45 2.67 -27.19
CA MET A 112 -0.29 1.23 -27.02
C MET A 112 -1.44 0.62 -26.20
N ASP A 113 -1.92 1.31 -25.18
CA ASP A 113 -3.08 0.89 -24.39
C ASP A 113 -4.35 0.83 -25.24
N SER A 114 -4.61 1.87 -26.03
CA SER A 114 -5.77 1.93 -26.92
C SER A 114 -5.77 0.84 -28.02
N LEU A 115 -4.59 0.34 -28.38
CA LEU A 115 -4.41 -0.78 -29.30
C LEU A 115 -4.47 -2.16 -28.60
N GLY A 116 -4.66 -2.19 -27.29
CA GLY A 116 -4.72 -3.43 -26.50
C GLY A 116 -3.37 -4.15 -26.37
N ILE A 117 -2.26 -3.42 -26.55
CA ILE A 117 -0.89 -3.99 -26.46
C ILE A 117 -0.43 -4.04 -25.00
N ILE A 118 -0.86 -3.09 -24.17
CA ILE A 118 -0.54 -2.99 -22.74
C ILE A 118 -1.79 -2.73 -21.92
N GLN A 119 -1.68 -2.93 -20.61
CA GLN A 119 -2.66 -2.46 -19.63
C GLN A 119 -2.04 -1.28 -18.87
N LEU A 120 -2.34 -0.06 -19.28
CA LEU A 120 -1.72 1.14 -18.74
C LEU A 120 -2.28 1.52 -17.38
N ARG A 121 -1.39 1.85 -16.44
CA ARG A 121 -1.70 2.53 -15.18
C ARG A 121 -0.87 3.80 -15.09
N ILE A 122 -1.52 4.89 -14.72
CA ILE A 122 -0.87 6.20 -14.54
C ILE A 122 -0.95 6.56 -13.07
N ILE A 123 0.20 6.84 -12.46
CA ILE A 123 0.32 7.24 -11.07
C ILE A 123 1.22 8.47 -10.95
N PRO A 124 1.23 9.17 -9.81
CA PRO A 124 2.03 10.40 -9.66
C PRO A 124 3.52 10.22 -9.94
N SER A 125 4.12 9.09 -9.55
CA SER A 125 5.55 8.82 -9.77
C SER A 125 5.83 7.32 -9.72
N THR A 126 6.91 6.88 -10.39
CA THR A 126 7.32 5.46 -10.48
C THR A 126 8.65 5.21 -9.77
N GLY A 127 8.93 3.96 -9.48
CA GLY A 127 10.09 3.46 -8.75
C GLY A 127 9.68 2.78 -7.45
N ALA A 128 10.52 1.91 -6.92
CA ALA A 128 10.19 1.07 -5.76
C ALA A 128 9.76 1.90 -4.53
N GLU A 129 10.43 3.03 -4.27
CA GLU A 129 10.11 3.95 -3.17
C GLU A 129 8.72 4.57 -3.35
N GLN A 130 8.41 4.99 -4.57
CA GLN A 130 7.11 5.61 -4.89
C GLN A 130 5.98 4.58 -4.88
N PHE A 131 6.24 3.35 -5.30
CA PHE A 131 5.27 2.26 -5.20
C PHE A 131 5.00 1.90 -3.73
N ALA A 132 6.03 1.81 -2.89
CA ALA A 132 5.86 1.58 -1.45
C ALA A 132 4.98 2.66 -0.82
N LYS A 133 5.25 3.94 -1.11
CA LYS A 133 4.44 5.07 -0.66
C LYS A 133 3.01 5.03 -1.18
N TYR A 134 2.83 4.80 -2.47
CA TYR A 134 1.52 4.76 -3.11
C TYR A 134 0.62 3.67 -2.53
N ILE A 135 1.18 2.46 -2.35
CA ILE A 135 0.48 1.34 -1.71
C ILE A 135 0.12 1.69 -0.26
N PHE A 136 1.08 2.29 0.47
CA PHE A 136 0.85 2.73 1.85
C PHE A 136 -0.35 3.68 1.94
N GLU A 137 -0.36 4.75 1.15
CA GLU A 137 -1.39 5.77 1.21
C GLU A 137 -2.78 5.20 0.90
N LYS A 138 -2.89 4.38 -0.15
CA LYS A 138 -4.14 3.75 -0.56
C LYS A 138 -4.66 2.76 0.48
N LEU A 139 -3.81 1.87 0.99
CA LEU A 139 -4.18 0.88 1.98
C LEU A 139 -4.44 1.50 3.35
N ASN A 140 -3.69 2.53 3.74
CA ASN A 140 -3.87 3.16 5.05
C ASN A 140 -5.22 3.89 5.14
N THR A 141 -5.60 4.63 4.11
CA THR A 141 -6.95 5.23 4.03
C THR A 141 -8.03 4.16 4.16
N PHE A 142 -7.94 3.12 3.34
CA PHE A 142 -8.88 2.01 3.36
C PHE A 142 -8.99 1.35 4.75
N ILE A 143 -7.86 0.98 5.36
CA ILE A 143 -7.88 0.21 6.62
C ILE A 143 -8.37 1.04 7.80
N GLN A 144 -8.07 2.34 7.83
CA GLN A 144 -8.58 3.24 8.86
C GLN A 144 -10.10 3.39 8.75
N GLU A 145 -10.64 3.54 7.57
CA GLU A 145 -12.09 3.59 7.34
C GLU A 145 -12.75 2.27 7.72
N GLU A 146 -12.23 1.14 7.23
CA GLU A 146 -12.78 -0.20 7.48
C GLU A 146 -12.79 -0.57 8.97
N THR A 147 -11.82 -0.09 9.74
CA THR A 147 -11.65 -0.41 11.18
C THR A 147 -12.04 0.72 12.12
N SER A 148 -12.63 1.81 11.61
CA SER A 148 -12.95 3.02 12.37
C SER A 148 -11.74 3.57 13.15
N GLY A 149 -10.57 3.56 12.52
CA GLY A 149 -9.32 4.07 13.07
C GLY A 149 -8.59 3.13 14.04
N ARG A 150 -9.11 1.92 14.30
CA ARG A 150 -8.45 0.96 15.22
C ARG A 150 -7.15 0.42 14.66
N VAL A 151 -7.04 0.27 13.34
CA VAL A 151 -5.85 -0.25 12.64
C VAL A 151 -5.34 0.79 11.65
N LYS A 152 -4.04 0.89 11.55
CA LYS A 152 -3.33 1.66 10.51
C LYS A 152 -2.33 0.78 9.77
N ILE A 153 -1.89 1.22 8.60
CA ILE A 153 -0.67 0.71 8.01
C ILE A 153 0.51 1.46 8.63
N SER A 154 1.48 0.75 9.16
CA SER A 154 2.69 1.35 9.73
C SER A 154 3.88 1.32 8.77
N ARG A 155 3.86 0.37 7.82
CA ARG A 155 4.98 0.18 6.90
C ARG A 155 4.54 -0.59 5.64
N VAL A 156 5.13 -0.24 4.51
CA VAL A 156 5.09 -1.03 3.28
C VAL A 156 6.52 -1.23 2.77
N GLU A 157 6.84 -2.44 2.43
CA GLU A 157 8.08 -2.84 1.78
C GLU A 157 7.75 -3.31 0.37
N PHE A 158 8.29 -2.65 -0.65
CA PHE A 158 8.12 -3.01 -2.05
C PHE A 158 9.40 -3.63 -2.58
N MET A 159 9.31 -4.82 -3.13
CA MET A 159 10.42 -5.63 -3.63
C MET A 159 10.32 -5.74 -5.14
N GLU A 160 11.29 -5.19 -5.86
CA GLU A 160 11.44 -5.40 -7.30
C GLU A 160 11.93 -6.83 -7.59
N HIS A 161 12.84 -7.30 -6.73
CA HIS A 161 13.34 -8.66 -6.67
C HIS A 161 14.05 -8.90 -5.31
N ALA A 162 14.53 -10.11 -5.07
CA ALA A 162 15.10 -10.50 -3.77
C ALA A 162 16.27 -9.63 -3.24
N LYS A 163 16.89 -8.79 -4.08
CA LYS A 163 18.05 -7.96 -3.71
C LYS A 163 17.73 -6.47 -3.61
N ASN A 164 16.62 -6.00 -4.20
CA ASN A 164 16.27 -4.58 -4.23
C ASN A 164 14.89 -4.39 -3.61
N THR A 165 14.88 -3.68 -2.52
CA THR A 165 13.68 -3.41 -1.74
C THR A 165 13.66 -1.94 -1.33
N ALA A 166 12.53 -1.30 -1.44
CA ALA A 166 12.26 0.01 -0.87
C ALA A 166 11.22 -0.08 0.23
N ILE A 167 11.36 0.79 1.23
CA ILE A 167 10.48 0.81 2.39
C ILE A 167 9.91 2.21 2.53
N TYR A 168 8.61 2.28 2.79
CA TYR A 168 7.93 3.48 3.24
C TYR A 168 7.24 3.19 4.57
N GLU A 169 7.47 4.05 5.57
CA GLU A 169 6.86 4.00 6.91
C GLU A 169 6.52 5.40 7.39
N ASN A 170 5.43 5.50 8.23
CA ASN A 170 4.95 6.78 8.77
C ASN A 170 4.23 6.57 10.12
#